data_3270b81c512f54ad99eaa498c9119d9c
#
_entry.id   3270b81c512f54ad99eaa498c9119d9c
#
_cell.length_a   1.000
_cell.length_b   1.000
_cell.length_c   1.000
_cell.angle_alpha   90.00
_cell.angle_beta   90.00
_cell.angle_gamma   90.00
#
_symmetry.space_group_name_H-M   'P 1'
#
loop_
_entity.id
_entity.type
_entity.pdbx_description
1 polymer ?
#
loop_
_entity_poly.entity_id
_entity_poly.type
_entity_poly.pdbx_seq_one_letter_code
_entity_poly.pdbx_strand_id
1 'polypeptide(L)'
;PFFKFIMTELYSKKEFFDANPDSKDDRYNTKYGVYTHQCGLDQVKMSWGHDEYLYQMFKDYLPEPALYMIRYHSFYSQHRENAYDHLLNEHDREMFKWVDKFNPYDLYSKVPVPPDSKALRPYYEELVAKYLPATLRF
;
A
#
# COMPACT_ATOMS: atom_id res chain seq x y z
N PRO A 1 -14.29 -9.07 -6.84
CA PRO A 1 -14.99 -8.20 -5.89
C PRO A 1 -14.17 -6.95 -5.55
N PHE A 2 -12.90 -7.12 -5.19
CA PHE A 2 -11.98 -6.04 -4.83
C PHE A 2 -11.76 -5.02 -5.98
N PHE A 3 -11.52 -5.51 -7.17
CA PHE A 3 -11.31 -4.67 -8.36
C PHE A 3 -12.57 -3.83 -8.68
N LYS A 4 -13.77 -4.41 -8.49
CA LYS A 4 -15.02 -3.70 -8.69
C LYS A 4 -15.16 -2.53 -7.71
N PHE A 5 -14.82 -2.72 -6.45
CA PHE A 5 -14.92 -1.69 -5.42
C PHE A 5 -14.04 -0.48 -5.75
N ILE A 6 -12.73 -0.70 -5.97
CA ILE A 6 -11.79 0.36 -6.31
C ILE A 6 -12.18 1.08 -7.60
N MET A 7 -12.47 0.33 -8.66
CA MET A 7 -12.76 0.91 -9.98
C MET A 7 -14.11 1.60 -10.02
N THR A 8 -15.11 1.15 -9.24
CA THR A 8 -16.44 1.76 -9.24
C THR A 8 -16.43 3.13 -8.58
N GLU A 9 -15.71 3.31 -7.49
CA GLU A 9 -15.63 4.60 -6.80
C GLU A 9 -14.76 5.61 -7.53
N LEU A 10 -13.57 5.19 -8.03
CA LEU A 10 -12.60 6.11 -8.61
C LEU A 10 -12.86 6.46 -10.08
N TYR A 11 -13.39 5.54 -10.87
CA TYR A 11 -13.47 5.72 -12.31
C TYR A 11 -14.91 5.79 -12.85
N SER A 12 -15.92 5.63 -12.03
CA SER A 12 -17.35 5.69 -12.40
C SER A 12 -17.72 4.83 -13.63
N LYS A 13 -16.93 3.78 -13.91
CA LYS A 13 -17.13 2.91 -15.06
C LYS A 13 -17.87 1.63 -14.69
N LYS A 14 -19.02 1.81 -14.08
CA LYS A 14 -19.88 0.73 -13.59
C LYS A 14 -20.22 -0.28 -14.69
N GLU A 15 -20.42 0.16 -15.90
CA GLU A 15 -20.78 -0.66 -17.06
C GLU A 15 -19.79 -1.79 -17.35
N PHE A 16 -18.50 -1.64 -17.02
CA PHE A 16 -17.52 -2.71 -17.21
C PHE A 16 -17.70 -3.89 -16.26
N PHE A 17 -18.45 -3.69 -15.20
CA PHE A 17 -18.64 -4.68 -14.14
C PHE A 17 -20.07 -5.24 -14.10
N ASP A 18 -20.99 -4.73 -14.91
CA ASP A 18 -22.39 -5.14 -14.90
C ASP A 18 -22.58 -6.62 -15.29
N ALA A 19 -21.68 -7.16 -16.11
CA ALA A 19 -21.67 -8.58 -16.47
C ALA A 19 -20.98 -9.48 -15.43
N ASN A 20 -20.32 -8.91 -14.41
CA ASN A 20 -19.68 -9.69 -13.37
C ASN A 20 -20.73 -10.33 -12.46
N PRO A 21 -20.72 -11.66 -12.24
CA PRO A 21 -21.64 -12.34 -11.34
C PRO A 21 -21.73 -11.71 -9.94
N ASP A 22 -20.61 -11.20 -9.43
CA ASP A 22 -20.55 -10.54 -8.11
C ASP A 22 -21.43 -9.27 -8.05
N SER A 23 -21.79 -8.68 -9.20
CA SER A 23 -22.69 -7.53 -9.24
C SER A 23 -24.11 -7.84 -8.76
N LYS A 24 -24.50 -9.12 -8.76
CA LYS A 24 -25.80 -9.61 -8.37
C LYS A 24 -25.81 -10.24 -6.97
N ASP A 25 -24.67 -10.29 -6.31
CA ASP A 25 -24.53 -10.88 -4.96
C ASP A 25 -24.61 -9.78 -3.90
N ASP A 26 -25.61 -9.85 -3.04
CA ASP A 26 -25.89 -8.87 -1.98
C ASP A 26 -24.70 -8.67 -1.03
N ARG A 27 -23.84 -9.68 -0.86
CA ARG A 27 -22.62 -9.59 -0.04
C ARG A 27 -21.62 -8.54 -0.58
N TYR A 28 -21.66 -8.28 -1.89
CA TYR A 28 -20.76 -7.34 -2.57
C TYR A 28 -21.43 -6.01 -2.94
N ASN A 29 -22.76 -5.92 -2.78
CA ASN A 29 -23.55 -4.74 -3.12
C ASN A 29 -23.86 -3.87 -1.90
N THR A 30 -23.04 -3.93 -0.84
CA THR A 30 -23.13 -3.03 0.30
C THR A 30 -22.45 -1.70 0.00
N LYS A 31 -22.64 -0.70 0.86
CA LYS A 31 -21.95 0.60 0.78
C LYS A 31 -20.43 0.47 0.71
N TYR A 32 -19.86 -0.53 1.38
CA TYR A 32 -18.41 -0.75 1.49
C TYR A 32 -17.94 -2.03 0.78
N GLY A 33 -18.75 -2.59 -0.14
CA GLY A 33 -18.45 -3.87 -0.77
C GLY A 33 -18.51 -5.02 0.25
N VAL A 34 -17.45 -5.84 0.30
CA VAL A 34 -17.33 -6.96 1.26
C VAL A 34 -16.78 -6.53 2.63
N TYR A 35 -16.40 -5.27 2.76
CA TYR A 35 -15.78 -4.74 3.97
C TYR A 35 -16.78 -4.06 4.88
N THR A 36 -16.38 -3.87 6.15
CA THR A 36 -17.14 -3.07 7.11
C THR A 36 -16.45 -1.72 7.33
N HIS A 37 -17.21 -0.76 7.84
CA HIS A 37 -16.64 0.55 8.19
C HIS A 37 -15.50 0.40 9.20
N GLN A 38 -14.37 1.03 8.91
CA GLN A 38 -13.15 1.00 9.74
C GLN A 38 -12.63 -0.41 10.05
N CYS A 39 -12.76 -1.33 9.11
CA CYS A 39 -12.27 -2.71 9.30
C CYS A 39 -10.76 -2.81 9.46
N GLY A 40 -10.02 -1.80 9.06
CA GLY A 40 -8.57 -1.80 9.01
C GLY A 40 -8.03 -2.37 7.69
N LEU A 41 -6.92 -1.79 7.22
CA LEU A 41 -6.32 -2.16 5.93
C LEU A 41 -5.77 -3.59 5.90
N ASP A 42 -5.48 -4.18 7.03
CA ASP A 42 -5.09 -5.59 7.11
C ASP A 42 -6.21 -6.55 6.70
N GLN A 43 -7.47 -6.12 6.80
CA GLN A 43 -8.62 -6.88 6.33
C GLN A 43 -8.90 -6.63 4.84
N VAL A 44 -8.29 -5.61 4.25
CA VAL A 44 -8.50 -5.24 2.85
C VAL A 44 -7.55 -6.00 1.94
N LYS A 45 -8.12 -6.70 0.96
CA LYS A 45 -7.31 -7.41 -0.04
C LYS A 45 -6.76 -6.41 -1.05
N MET A 46 -5.49 -6.12 -0.94
CA MET A 46 -4.76 -5.30 -1.90
C MET A 46 -4.46 -6.09 -3.19
N SER A 47 -4.24 -5.37 -4.29
CA SER A 47 -3.77 -6.00 -5.52
C SER A 47 -2.37 -6.59 -5.31
N TRP A 48 -2.09 -7.72 -5.98
CA TRP A 48 -0.79 -8.35 -5.91
C TRP A 48 0.19 -7.62 -6.84
N GLY A 49 0.70 -6.49 -6.35
CA GLY A 49 1.71 -5.66 -7.02
C GLY A 49 3.08 -5.79 -6.36
N HIS A 50 4.03 -4.95 -6.80
CA HIS A 50 5.40 -4.89 -6.24
C HIS A 50 5.41 -4.52 -4.74
N ASP A 51 4.49 -3.69 -4.33
CA ASP A 51 4.27 -3.21 -2.97
C ASP A 51 3.84 -4.34 -2.01
N GLU A 52 2.79 -5.08 -2.36
CA GLU A 52 2.34 -6.23 -1.56
C GLU A 52 3.36 -7.37 -1.56
N TYR A 53 3.99 -7.63 -2.72
CA TYR A 53 5.05 -8.63 -2.81
C TYR A 53 6.24 -8.29 -1.88
N LEU A 54 6.71 -7.04 -1.93
CA LEU A 54 7.81 -6.60 -1.08
C LEU A 54 7.42 -6.62 0.42
N TYR A 55 6.19 -6.22 0.75
CA TYR A 55 5.67 -6.34 2.10
C TYR A 55 5.74 -7.79 2.61
N GLN A 56 5.27 -8.76 1.82
CA GLN A 56 5.30 -10.17 2.19
C GLN A 56 6.73 -10.70 2.41
N MET A 57 7.70 -10.20 1.63
CA MET A 57 9.11 -10.56 1.80
C MET A 57 9.71 -10.02 3.11
N PHE A 58 9.30 -8.83 3.54
CA PHE A 58 9.96 -8.11 4.63
C PHE A 58 9.18 -8.05 5.94
N LYS A 59 7.94 -8.54 5.98
CA LYS A 59 7.04 -8.43 7.14
C LYS A 59 7.62 -8.97 8.45
N ASP A 60 8.51 -9.98 8.36
CA ASP A 60 9.12 -10.61 9.52
C ASP A 60 10.46 -9.96 9.94
N TYR A 61 10.91 -8.94 9.21
CA TYR A 61 12.24 -8.34 9.38
C TYR A 61 12.23 -6.85 9.68
N LEU A 62 11.32 -6.11 9.07
CA LEU A 62 11.31 -4.66 9.17
C LEU A 62 10.30 -4.16 10.23
N PRO A 63 10.56 -3.00 10.82
CA PRO A 63 9.60 -2.37 11.72
C PRO A 63 8.33 -1.94 10.97
N GLU A 64 7.21 -1.97 11.67
CA GLU A 64 5.88 -1.72 11.10
C GLU A 64 5.76 -0.41 10.30
N PRO A 65 6.31 0.74 10.73
CA PRO A 65 6.26 1.95 9.90
C PRO A 65 6.91 1.78 8.53
N ALA A 66 8.02 1.02 8.44
CA ALA A 66 8.67 0.72 7.16
C ALA A 66 7.81 -0.21 6.31
N LEU A 67 7.14 -1.17 6.92
CA LEU A 67 6.22 -2.08 6.25
C LEU A 67 5.00 -1.33 5.68
N TYR A 68 4.45 -0.36 6.40
CA TYR A 68 3.39 0.50 5.90
C TYR A 68 3.86 1.35 4.72
N MET A 69 5.05 1.96 4.78
CA MET A 69 5.64 2.68 3.65
C MET A 69 5.77 1.78 2.42
N ILE A 70 6.29 0.56 2.58
CA ILE A 70 6.44 -0.40 1.48
C ILE A 70 5.09 -0.79 0.88
N ARG A 71 4.13 -1.17 1.73
CA ARG A 71 2.85 -1.73 1.29
C ARG A 71 1.91 -0.71 0.67
N TYR A 72 1.95 0.54 1.13
CA TYR A 72 0.95 1.55 0.80
C TYR A 72 1.48 2.79 0.07
N HIS A 73 2.79 2.84 -0.29
CA HIS A 73 3.34 4.00 -1.00
C HIS A 73 2.61 4.30 -2.31
N SER A 74 2.16 3.28 -3.02
CA SER A 74 1.44 3.43 -4.29
C SER A 74 -0.08 3.58 -4.13
N PHE A 75 -0.60 3.58 -2.89
CA PHE A 75 -2.03 3.74 -2.64
C PHE A 75 -2.47 5.21 -2.68
N TYR A 76 -2.19 5.86 -3.83
CA TYR A 76 -2.41 7.31 -4.04
C TYR A 76 -3.85 7.75 -3.82
N SER A 77 -4.81 6.91 -4.17
CA SER A 77 -6.23 7.18 -3.94
C SER A 77 -6.57 7.34 -2.45
N GLN A 78 -5.80 6.70 -1.56
CA GLN A 78 -5.96 6.92 -0.13
C GLN A 78 -5.16 8.13 0.34
N HIS A 79 -3.84 8.16 0.19
CA HIS A 79 -3.02 9.20 0.84
C HIS A 79 -3.08 10.58 0.15
N ARG A 80 -3.62 10.69 -1.08
CA ARG A 80 -3.85 11.97 -1.75
C ARG A 80 -5.31 12.41 -1.73
N GLU A 81 -6.23 11.44 -1.92
CA GLU A 81 -7.64 11.74 -2.16
C GLU A 81 -8.54 11.33 -0.98
N ASN A 82 -8.00 10.63 0.03
CA ASN A 82 -8.74 10.08 1.17
C ASN A 82 -9.94 9.22 0.77
N ALA A 83 -9.89 8.60 -0.43
CA ALA A 83 -11.02 7.89 -1.02
C ALA A 83 -11.44 6.64 -0.24
N TYR A 84 -10.56 6.12 0.61
CA TYR A 84 -10.77 4.89 1.40
C TYR A 84 -10.73 5.12 2.91
N ASP A 85 -10.87 6.35 3.35
CA ASP A 85 -10.89 6.72 4.78
C ASP A 85 -11.88 5.91 5.61
N HIS A 86 -12.97 5.50 4.98
CA HIS A 86 -14.01 4.67 5.61
C HIS A 86 -13.55 3.24 5.96
N LEU A 87 -12.43 2.77 5.40
CA LEU A 87 -11.85 1.47 5.70
C LEU A 87 -10.76 1.54 6.76
N LEU A 88 -10.12 2.71 6.93
CA LEU A 88 -9.02 2.90 7.88
C LEU A 88 -9.52 2.87 9.32
N ASN A 89 -8.88 2.06 10.15
CA ASN A 89 -9.01 2.13 11.59
C ASN A 89 -8.06 3.20 12.18
N GLU A 90 -8.04 3.35 13.51
CA GLU A 90 -7.20 4.33 14.19
C GLU A 90 -5.71 4.04 14.01
N HIS A 91 -5.34 2.76 14.06
CA HIS A 91 -3.96 2.32 13.84
C HIS A 91 -3.46 2.65 12.43
N ASP A 92 -4.26 2.36 11.40
CA ASP A 92 -3.92 2.73 10.03
C ASP A 92 -3.66 4.24 9.88
N ARG A 93 -4.51 5.08 10.49
CA ARG A 93 -4.36 6.53 10.45
C ARG A 93 -3.04 7.00 11.09
N GLU A 94 -2.62 6.35 12.15
CA GLU A 94 -1.32 6.63 12.77
C GLU A 94 -0.16 6.22 11.86
N MET A 95 -0.24 5.05 11.27
CA MET A 95 0.80 4.52 10.38
C MET A 95 0.89 5.27 9.05
N PHE A 96 -0.23 5.76 8.50
CA PHE A 96 -0.22 6.56 7.27
C PHE A 96 0.61 7.84 7.37
N LYS A 97 0.84 8.37 8.56
CA LYS A 97 1.76 9.51 8.76
C LYS A 97 3.18 9.19 8.27
N TRP A 98 3.58 7.94 8.27
CA TRP A 98 4.86 7.50 7.72
C TRP A 98 4.83 7.38 6.20
N VAL A 99 3.72 6.91 5.65
CA VAL A 99 3.50 6.89 4.18
C VAL A 99 3.55 8.32 3.64
N ASP A 100 2.87 9.25 4.28
CA ASP A 100 2.86 10.68 3.89
C ASP A 100 4.25 11.30 3.96
N LYS A 101 5.06 10.97 4.97
CA LYS A 101 6.45 11.43 5.08
C LYS A 101 7.35 10.83 4.00
N PHE A 102 7.10 9.60 3.60
CA PHE A 102 7.87 8.91 2.56
C PHE A 102 7.52 9.38 1.15
N ASN A 103 6.24 9.65 0.88
CA ASN A 103 5.71 9.93 -0.45
C ASN A 103 6.45 11.00 -1.26
N PRO A 104 6.94 12.13 -0.67
CA PRO A 104 7.73 13.11 -1.41
C PRO A 104 9.03 12.57 -2.01
N TYR A 105 9.55 11.47 -1.48
CA TYR A 105 10.79 10.83 -1.92
C TYR A 105 10.58 9.67 -2.90
N ASP A 106 9.35 9.17 -3.00
CA ASP A 106 9.01 8.01 -3.82
C ASP A 106 9.05 8.32 -5.33
N LEU A 107 8.39 9.39 -5.76
CA LEU A 107 8.21 9.68 -7.17
C LEU A 107 9.26 10.62 -7.77
N TYR A 108 10.04 11.33 -6.95
CA TYR A 108 10.88 12.39 -7.47
C TYR A 108 12.15 12.64 -6.64
N SER A 109 13.22 12.02 -7.06
CA SER A 109 14.56 12.26 -6.53
C SER A 109 15.50 12.95 -7.55
N LYS A 110 14.94 13.73 -8.50
CA LYS A 110 15.78 14.47 -9.46
C LYS A 110 16.49 15.61 -8.77
N VAL A 111 17.75 15.37 -8.46
CA VAL A 111 18.69 16.39 -7.98
C VAL A 111 19.64 16.77 -9.13
N PRO A 112 20.10 18.03 -9.20
CA PRO A 112 21.02 18.50 -10.26
C PRO A 112 22.31 17.66 -10.32
N VAL A 113 22.78 17.17 -9.18
CA VAL A 113 23.96 16.29 -9.08
C VAL A 113 23.51 14.97 -8.47
N PRO A 114 23.60 13.85 -9.20
CA PRO A 114 23.27 12.55 -8.63
C PRO A 114 24.18 12.21 -7.46
N PRO A 115 23.66 11.54 -6.41
CA PRO A 115 24.47 11.13 -5.27
C PRO A 115 25.56 10.13 -5.69
N ASP A 116 26.71 10.21 -5.05
CA ASP A 116 27.78 9.23 -5.25
C ASP A 116 27.39 7.90 -4.60
N SER A 117 26.89 6.99 -5.43
CA SER A 117 26.44 5.65 -4.98
C SER A 117 27.58 4.80 -4.41
N LYS A 118 28.82 5.03 -4.83
CA LYS A 118 29.99 4.30 -4.30
C LYS A 118 30.32 4.77 -2.89
N ALA A 119 30.30 6.07 -2.65
CA ALA A 119 30.51 6.65 -1.33
C ALA A 119 29.40 6.27 -0.33
N LEU A 120 28.15 6.15 -0.80
CA LEU A 120 27.00 5.82 0.04
C LEU A 120 26.84 4.31 0.31
N ARG A 121 27.47 3.47 -0.50
CA ARG A 121 27.32 2.02 -0.42
C ARG A 121 27.62 1.42 0.97
N PRO A 122 28.73 1.76 1.65
CA PRO A 122 29.00 1.22 2.98
C PRO A 122 27.91 1.52 3.99
N TYR A 123 27.36 2.75 3.94
CA TYR A 123 26.25 3.16 4.80
C TYR A 123 24.99 2.30 4.58
N TYR A 124 24.63 2.05 3.33
CA TYR A 124 23.46 1.21 3.03
C TYR A 124 23.71 -0.27 3.33
N GLU A 125 24.91 -0.77 3.14
CA GLU A 125 25.29 -2.14 3.53
C GLU A 125 25.16 -2.33 5.07
N GLU A 126 25.53 -1.35 5.85
CA GLU A 126 25.37 -1.34 7.31
C GLU A 126 23.88 -1.33 7.69
N LEU A 127 23.06 -0.51 7.03
CA LEU A 127 21.61 -0.51 7.25
C LEU A 127 20.97 -1.85 6.89
N VAL A 128 21.35 -2.42 5.78
CA VAL A 128 20.86 -3.76 5.37
C VAL A 128 21.24 -4.79 6.43
N ALA A 129 22.50 -4.84 6.85
CA ALA A 129 22.96 -5.78 7.87
C ALA A 129 22.28 -5.60 9.23
N LYS A 130 21.81 -4.38 9.55
CA LYS A 130 21.10 -4.08 10.79
C LYS A 130 19.71 -4.71 10.84
N TYR A 131 19.01 -4.77 9.71
CA TYR A 131 17.60 -5.16 9.66
C TYR A 131 17.37 -6.51 9.00
N LEU A 132 18.25 -6.93 8.11
CA LEU A 132 18.02 -8.09 7.27
C LEU A 132 19.10 -9.17 7.49
N PRO A 133 18.71 -10.45 7.52
CA PRO A 133 19.66 -11.55 7.51
C PRO A 133 20.35 -11.67 6.13
N ALA A 134 21.47 -12.39 6.09
CA ALA A 134 22.20 -12.63 4.84
C ALA A 134 21.37 -13.37 3.77
N THR A 135 20.33 -14.10 4.16
CA THR A 135 19.40 -14.80 3.28
C THR A 135 17.98 -14.58 3.79
N LEU A 136 17.13 -14.07 2.93
CA LEU A 136 15.69 -13.91 3.21
C LEU A 136 14.97 -15.23 2.95
N ARG A 137 14.00 -15.54 3.80
CA ARG A 137 13.01 -16.62 3.58
C ARG A 137 11.65 -15.99 3.39
N PHE A 138 10.98 -16.30 2.28
CA PHE A 138 9.67 -15.77 1.90
C PHE A 138 8.92 -16.78 1.03
#